data_b93319d90b88be49b5d9525b83791018
#
_entry.id   b93319d90b88be49b5d9525b83791018
#
_cell.length_a   1.000
_cell.length_b   1.000
_cell.length_c   1.000
_cell.angle_alpha   90.00
_cell.angle_beta   90.00
_cell.angle_gamma   90.00
#
_symmetry.space_group_name_H-M   'P 1'
#
loop_
_entity.id
_entity.type
_entity.pdbx_description
1 polymer ?
#
loop_
_entity_poly.entity_id
_entity_poly.type
_entity_poly.pdbx_seq_one_letter_code
_entity_poly.pdbx_strand_id
1 'polypeptide(L)'
;ISAVSFFDEIEDQMIIDALKVAKVKGRVERVPVPYNYTLIIDYAHNALSMENVLETLRQYNPHRLITMFGAGGNRPKVRRYEMGETSGRLSDLSVVTEDNSRFEDVMDIIEDIKTGLAKTDGKYVVVPNRRDAIKYCMDNAEDGDIIVLAGKGHEDYQEIKGVKYHMDEREIIADILNGKS
;
A
#
# COMPACT_ATOMS: atom_id res chain seq x y z
N ILE A 1 -18.54 -15.14 5.45
CA ILE A 1 -19.97 -15.29 5.76
C ILE A 1 -20.38 -16.73 5.48
N SER A 2 -20.17 -17.26 4.28
CA SER A 2 -20.64 -18.61 3.87
C SER A 2 -20.20 -19.77 4.79
N ALA A 3 -19.00 -19.71 5.40
CA ALA A 3 -18.53 -20.77 6.28
C ALA A 3 -19.19 -20.74 7.68
N VAL A 4 -19.62 -19.56 8.12
CA VAL A 4 -20.19 -19.36 9.46
C VAL A 4 -21.70 -19.59 9.46
N SER A 5 -22.37 -19.38 8.32
CA SER A 5 -23.81 -19.61 8.16
C SER A 5 -24.22 -21.10 8.22
N PHE A 6 -23.26 -22.03 8.33
CA PHE A 6 -23.53 -23.45 8.60
C PHE A 6 -23.75 -23.74 10.10
N PHE A 7 -23.57 -22.78 10.99
CA PHE A 7 -23.82 -22.95 12.41
C PHE A 7 -25.19 -22.35 12.76
N ASP A 8 -26.19 -23.16 13.01
CA ASP A 8 -27.55 -22.74 13.33
C ASP A 8 -27.68 -21.83 14.57
N GLU A 9 -26.64 -21.77 15.39
CA GLU A 9 -26.57 -20.95 16.61
C GLU A 9 -26.10 -19.51 16.36
N ILE A 10 -25.66 -19.16 15.12
CA ILE A 10 -25.10 -17.84 14.78
C ILE A 10 -26.08 -17.08 13.89
N GLU A 11 -26.71 -16.06 14.46
CA GLU A 11 -27.57 -15.17 13.70
C GLU A 11 -26.79 -14.27 12.73
N ASP A 12 -27.33 -13.99 11.56
CA ASP A 12 -26.71 -13.12 10.55
C ASP A 12 -26.30 -11.75 11.11
N GLN A 13 -27.10 -11.20 12.06
CA GLN A 13 -26.78 -9.94 12.72
C GLN A 13 -25.49 -10.02 13.56
N MET A 14 -25.24 -11.14 14.23
CA MET A 14 -24.01 -11.36 14.99
C MET A 14 -22.79 -11.36 14.07
N ILE A 15 -22.91 -11.96 12.87
CA ILE A 15 -21.85 -11.97 11.85
C ILE A 15 -21.59 -10.54 11.36
N ILE A 16 -22.65 -9.78 11.04
CA ILE A 16 -22.56 -8.41 10.58
C ILE A 16 -21.88 -7.51 11.64
N ASP A 17 -22.25 -7.62 12.89
CA ASP A 17 -21.69 -6.81 13.96
C ASP A 17 -20.22 -7.17 14.26
N ALA A 18 -19.88 -8.45 14.21
CA ALA A 18 -18.49 -8.91 14.32
C ALA A 18 -17.63 -8.36 13.15
N LEU A 19 -18.15 -8.37 11.91
CA LEU A 19 -17.44 -7.84 10.74
C LEU A 19 -17.24 -6.33 10.80
N LYS A 20 -18.16 -5.56 11.38
CA LYS A 20 -18.00 -4.10 11.55
C LYS A 20 -16.82 -3.71 12.44
N VAL A 21 -16.46 -4.58 13.40
CA VAL A 21 -15.36 -4.32 14.34
C VAL A 21 -14.10 -5.13 14.03
N ALA A 22 -14.18 -6.07 13.11
CA ALA A 22 -13.05 -6.90 12.71
C ALA A 22 -11.96 -6.04 12.06
N LYS A 23 -10.76 -6.06 12.65
CA LYS A 23 -9.57 -5.43 12.07
C LYS A 23 -8.59 -6.52 11.68
N VAL A 24 -8.16 -6.50 10.44
CA VAL A 24 -7.13 -7.41 9.94
C VAL A 24 -5.85 -6.61 9.72
N LYS A 25 -4.79 -6.93 10.46
CA LYS A 25 -3.48 -6.26 10.34
C LYS A 25 -3.03 -6.27 8.87
N GLY A 26 -2.72 -5.10 8.32
CA GLY A 26 -2.24 -4.95 6.95
C GLY A 26 -3.28 -5.15 5.85
N ARG A 27 -4.57 -5.02 6.16
CA ARG A 27 -5.67 -5.04 5.18
C ARG A 27 -6.57 -3.83 5.37
N VAL A 28 -6.46 -2.86 4.49
CA VAL A 28 -7.11 -1.53 4.59
C VAL A 28 -6.98 -0.99 6.03
N GLU A 29 -5.81 -1.19 6.61
CA GLU A 29 -5.54 -0.82 8.00
C GLU A 29 -5.31 0.68 8.09
N ARG A 30 -6.25 1.40 8.71
CA ARG A 30 -6.10 2.82 8.96
C ARG A 30 -5.11 3.06 10.10
N VAL A 31 -4.05 3.82 9.82
CA VAL A 31 -3.08 4.27 10.81
C VAL A 31 -3.50 5.66 11.34
N PRO A 32 -3.67 5.82 12.66
CA PRO A 32 -3.99 7.14 13.23
C PRO A 32 -2.86 8.13 13.02
N VAL A 33 -3.19 9.29 12.46
CA VAL A 33 -2.28 10.45 12.32
C VAL A 33 -2.97 11.71 12.84
N PRO A 34 -2.22 12.70 13.40
CA PRO A 34 -2.79 13.92 13.96
C PRO A 34 -3.08 15.00 12.89
N TYR A 35 -3.47 14.59 11.69
CA TYR A 35 -3.69 15.44 10.52
C TYR A 35 -5.02 15.12 9.85
N ASN A 36 -5.47 15.96 8.92
CA ASN A 36 -6.74 15.83 8.21
C ASN A 36 -6.67 14.96 6.95
N TYR A 37 -5.66 14.12 6.79
CA TYR A 37 -5.60 13.08 5.76
C TYR A 37 -5.77 11.69 6.35
N THR A 38 -6.06 10.71 5.51
CA THR A 38 -6.16 9.31 5.92
C THR A 38 -4.95 8.53 5.42
N LEU A 39 -4.27 7.83 6.33
CA LEU A 39 -3.14 6.94 6.02
C LEU A 39 -3.55 5.48 6.20
N ILE A 40 -3.35 4.68 5.15
CA ILE A 40 -3.77 3.28 5.08
C ILE A 40 -2.57 2.39 4.74
N ILE A 41 -2.43 1.28 5.45
CA ILE A 41 -1.51 0.19 5.11
C ILE A 41 -2.32 -0.96 4.53
N ASP A 42 -1.90 -1.48 3.36
CA ASP A 42 -2.55 -2.63 2.71
C ASP A 42 -1.55 -3.61 2.11
N TYR A 43 -1.95 -4.87 2.04
CA TYR A 43 -1.14 -5.97 1.48
C TYR A 43 -1.32 -6.13 -0.03
N ALA A 44 -1.91 -5.18 -0.73
CA ALA A 44 -2.08 -5.22 -2.18
C ALA A 44 -0.71 -5.22 -2.88
N HIS A 45 -0.29 -6.38 -3.37
CA HIS A 45 1.03 -6.63 -3.95
C HIS A 45 0.96 -7.19 -5.39
N ASN A 46 -0.19 -7.03 -6.05
CA ASN A 46 -0.44 -7.31 -7.47
C ASN A 46 -1.52 -6.37 -8.01
N ALA A 47 -1.65 -6.30 -9.34
CA ALA A 47 -2.55 -5.36 -10.00
C ALA A 47 -4.00 -5.51 -9.55
N LEU A 48 -4.54 -6.73 -9.51
CA LEU A 48 -5.95 -6.97 -9.15
C LEU A 48 -6.26 -6.51 -7.71
N SER A 49 -5.39 -6.85 -6.74
CA SER A 49 -5.61 -6.43 -5.36
C SER A 49 -5.45 -4.91 -5.19
N MET A 50 -4.51 -4.29 -5.92
CA MET A 50 -4.34 -2.84 -5.95
C MET A 50 -5.58 -2.15 -6.55
N GLU A 51 -6.08 -2.63 -7.69
CA GLU A 51 -7.29 -2.12 -8.35
C GLU A 51 -8.48 -2.13 -7.39
N ASN A 52 -8.76 -3.27 -6.75
CA ASN A 52 -9.88 -3.40 -5.80
C ASN A 52 -9.78 -2.41 -4.63
N VAL A 53 -8.59 -2.23 -4.06
CA VAL A 53 -8.38 -1.29 -2.96
C VAL A 53 -8.56 0.16 -3.43
N LEU A 54 -7.94 0.54 -4.55
CA LEU A 54 -7.99 1.91 -5.05
C LEU A 54 -9.40 2.29 -5.51
N GLU A 55 -10.12 1.42 -6.21
CA GLU A 55 -11.52 1.65 -6.59
C GLU A 55 -12.44 1.80 -5.37
N THR A 56 -12.22 0.98 -4.34
CA THR A 56 -12.97 1.09 -3.08
C THR A 56 -12.71 2.43 -2.41
N LEU A 57 -11.45 2.85 -2.31
CA LEU A 57 -11.08 4.10 -1.66
C LEU A 57 -11.50 5.34 -2.46
N ARG A 58 -11.57 5.24 -3.78
CA ARG A 58 -12.07 6.32 -4.64
C ARG A 58 -13.54 6.65 -4.37
N GLN A 59 -14.34 5.69 -3.89
CA GLN A 59 -15.75 5.93 -3.53
C GLN A 59 -15.93 6.88 -2.34
N TYR A 60 -14.89 7.10 -1.53
CA TYR A 60 -14.89 8.07 -0.42
C TYR A 60 -14.61 9.52 -0.88
N ASN A 61 -14.47 9.75 -2.20
CA ASN A 61 -14.20 11.06 -2.80
C ASN A 61 -13.02 11.80 -2.15
N PRO A 62 -11.82 11.18 -2.07
CA PRO A 62 -10.65 11.85 -1.50
C PRO A 62 -10.29 13.10 -2.30
N HIS A 63 -9.64 14.07 -1.66
CA HIS A 63 -9.03 15.21 -2.35
C HIS A 63 -7.99 14.71 -3.37
N ARG A 64 -7.05 13.88 -2.93
CA ARG A 64 -6.18 13.07 -3.80
C ARG A 64 -6.10 11.64 -3.27
N LEU A 65 -6.01 10.67 -4.15
CA LEU A 65 -5.66 9.29 -3.84
C LEU A 65 -4.19 9.07 -4.19
N ILE A 66 -3.36 8.94 -3.18
CA ILE A 66 -1.91 8.75 -3.32
C ILE A 66 -1.57 7.29 -3.03
N THR A 67 -0.88 6.62 -3.95
CA THR A 67 -0.49 5.22 -3.79
C THR A 67 1.02 5.10 -3.74
N MET A 68 1.57 4.69 -2.59
CA MET A 68 2.97 4.33 -2.45
C MET A 68 3.11 2.81 -2.57
N PHE A 69 3.95 2.34 -3.47
CA PHE A 69 4.17 0.92 -3.68
C PHE A 69 5.54 0.62 -4.29
N GLY A 70 5.98 -0.60 -4.09
CA GLY A 70 7.09 -1.23 -4.78
C GLY A 70 6.70 -2.60 -5.28
N ALA A 71 7.65 -3.33 -5.85
CA ALA A 71 7.44 -4.69 -6.29
C ALA A 71 8.56 -5.62 -5.82
N GLY A 72 8.21 -6.88 -5.57
CA GLY A 72 9.19 -7.87 -5.14
C GLY A 72 10.13 -8.30 -6.28
N GLY A 73 11.41 -8.43 -5.95
CA GLY A 73 12.40 -9.06 -6.81
C GLY A 73 12.18 -10.56 -6.94
N ASN A 74 12.80 -11.20 -7.94
CA ASN A 74 12.67 -12.61 -8.27
C ASN A 74 11.20 -13.06 -8.45
N ARG A 75 10.41 -12.17 -9.07
CA ARG A 75 9.02 -12.39 -9.45
C ARG A 75 8.82 -12.04 -10.92
N PRO A 76 7.78 -12.58 -11.58
CA PRO A 76 7.51 -12.24 -12.99
C PRO A 76 7.40 -10.73 -13.20
N LYS A 77 8.17 -10.19 -14.15
CA LYS A 77 8.23 -8.75 -14.46
C LYS A 77 6.88 -8.16 -14.86
N VAL A 78 6.02 -8.98 -15.46
CA VAL A 78 4.67 -8.57 -15.87
C VAL A 78 3.87 -7.96 -14.71
N ARG A 79 4.05 -8.47 -13.48
CA ARG A 79 3.41 -7.90 -12.29
C ARG A 79 3.80 -6.46 -12.03
N ARG A 80 5.07 -6.09 -12.30
CA ARG A 80 5.60 -4.73 -12.12
C ARG A 80 4.95 -3.79 -13.11
N TYR A 81 4.84 -4.21 -14.38
CA TYR A 81 4.18 -3.44 -15.44
C TYR A 81 2.71 -3.22 -15.11
N GLU A 82 2.00 -4.29 -14.76
CA GLU A 82 0.57 -4.23 -14.41
C GLU A 82 0.30 -3.37 -13.18
N MET A 83 1.12 -3.46 -12.13
CA MET A 83 0.98 -2.61 -10.94
C MET A 83 1.23 -1.14 -11.27
N GLY A 84 2.25 -0.83 -12.09
CA GLY A 84 2.52 0.52 -12.57
C GLY A 84 1.36 1.10 -13.35
N GLU A 85 0.81 0.33 -14.31
CA GLU A 85 -0.34 0.72 -15.11
C GLU A 85 -1.60 0.94 -14.25
N THR A 86 -1.88 0.03 -13.32
CA THR A 86 -3.02 0.13 -12.39
C THR A 86 -2.92 1.37 -11.50
N SER A 87 -1.76 1.60 -10.89
CA SER A 87 -1.56 2.78 -10.05
C SER A 87 -1.65 4.08 -10.84
N GLY A 88 -1.00 4.14 -12.03
CA GLY A 88 -1.05 5.33 -12.88
C GLY A 88 -2.44 5.67 -13.38
N ARG A 89 -3.30 4.68 -13.56
CA ARG A 89 -4.69 4.86 -14.00
C ARG A 89 -5.64 5.28 -12.88
N LEU A 90 -5.42 4.80 -11.65
CA LEU A 90 -6.39 4.93 -10.55
C LEU A 90 -5.97 5.93 -9.46
N SER A 91 -4.70 6.32 -9.39
CA SER A 91 -4.18 7.26 -8.39
C SER A 91 -3.97 8.66 -8.99
N ASP A 92 -4.10 9.69 -8.15
CA ASP A 92 -3.73 11.06 -8.51
C ASP A 92 -2.21 11.27 -8.47
N LEU A 93 -1.53 10.47 -7.63
CA LEU A 93 -0.07 10.41 -7.53
C LEU A 93 0.38 9.01 -7.16
N SER A 94 1.30 8.44 -7.92
CA SER A 94 2.02 7.21 -7.60
C SER A 94 3.39 7.53 -7.01
N VAL A 95 3.70 6.99 -5.83
CA VAL A 95 5.03 7.08 -5.22
C VAL A 95 5.70 5.72 -5.34
N VAL A 96 6.65 5.60 -6.26
CA VAL A 96 7.31 4.33 -6.55
C VAL A 96 8.54 4.17 -5.66
N THR A 97 8.64 3.04 -4.98
CA THR A 97 9.69 2.75 -4.00
C THR A 97 10.10 1.28 -4.03
N GLU A 98 11.03 0.91 -3.18
CA GLU A 98 11.43 -0.48 -2.98
C GLU A 98 10.37 -1.30 -2.22
N ASP A 99 10.44 -2.61 -2.40
CA ASP A 99 9.83 -3.64 -1.57
C ASP A 99 10.91 -4.70 -1.25
N ASN A 100 10.60 -5.95 -1.14
CA ASN A 100 11.56 -7.06 -1.01
C ASN A 100 12.33 -7.24 -2.32
N SER A 101 13.44 -6.53 -2.51
CA SER A 101 14.23 -6.56 -3.75
C SER A 101 14.92 -7.92 -3.97
N ARG A 102 15.11 -8.67 -2.89
CA ARG A 102 15.80 -9.97 -2.90
C ARG A 102 17.16 -9.86 -3.56
N PHE A 103 17.35 -10.52 -4.73
CA PHE A 103 18.63 -10.54 -5.45
C PHE A 103 18.67 -9.60 -6.66
N GLU A 104 17.63 -8.79 -6.87
CA GLU A 104 17.59 -7.80 -7.95
C GLU A 104 17.97 -6.41 -7.47
N ASP A 105 18.42 -5.56 -8.37
CA ASP A 105 18.64 -4.14 -8.09
C ASP A 105 17.30 -3.42 -7.96
N VAL A 106 17.18 -2.55 -6.97
CA VAL A 106 15.96 -1.78 -6.71
C VAL A 106 15.60 -0.90 -7.89
N MET A 107 16.61 -0.28 -8.53
CA MET A 107 16.35 0.62 -9.66
C MET A 107 15.88 -0.14 -10.89
N ASP A 108 16.34 -1.36 -11.13
CA ASP A 108 15.85 -2.20 -12.23
C ASP A 108 14.36 -2.55 -12.03
N ILE A 109 13.96 -2.83 -10.78
CA ILE A 109 12.56 -3.09 -10.44
C ILE A 109 11.71 -1.83 -10.66
N ILE A 110 12.21 -0.67 -10.25
CA ILE A 110 11.54 0.63 -10.44
C ILE A 110 11.38 0.96 -11.94
N GLU A 111 12.39 0.71 -12.76
CA GLU A 111 12.30 0.94 -14.21
C GLU A 111 11.25 0.00 -14.86
N ASP A 112 11.14 -1.24 -14.39
CA ASP A 112 10.06 -2.11 -14.83
C ASP A 112 8.67 -1.54 -14.44
N ILE A 113 8.49 -1.01 -13.22
CA ILE A 113 7.23 -0.35 -12.80
C ILE A 113 6.92 0.86 -13.69
N LYS A 114 7.92 1.69 -13.98
CA LYS A 114 7.79 2.87 -14.84
C LYS A 114 7.32 2.52 -16.26
N THR A 115 7.69 1.34 -16.77
CA THR A 115 7.20 0.83 -18.06
C THR A 115 5.66 0.70 -18.07
N GLY A 116 5.06 0.32 -16.94
CA GLY A 116 3.60 0.28 -16.79
C GLY A 116 2.99 1.68 -16.67
N LEU A 117 3.59 2.53 -15.82
CA LEU A 117 3.15 3.92 -15.63
C LEU A 117 3.16 4.71 -16.95
N ALA A 118 4.14 4.48 -17.81
CA ALA A 118 4.27 5.16 -19.10
C ALA A 118 3.12 4.87 -20.10
N LYS A 119 2.26 3.90 -19.81
CA LYS A 119 1.04 3.62 -20.58
C LYS A 119 -0.14 4.48 -20.14
N THR A 120 0.03 5.33 -19.14
CA THR A 120 -1.00 6.16 -18.53
C THR A 120 -0.55 7.63 -18.49
N ASP A 121 -1.49 8.53 -18.24
CA ASP A 121 -1.22 9.95 -17.99
C ASP A 121 -1.00 10.22 -16.47
N GLY A 122 -0.89 9.16 -15.65
CA GLY A 122 -0.74 9.23 -14.21
C GLY A 122 0.55 9.90 -13.77
N LYS A 123 0.45 10.78 -12.79
CA LYS A 123 1.63 11.42 -12.18
C LYS A 123 2.36 10.45 -11.27
N TYR A 124 3.68 10.48 -11.29
CA TYR A 124 4.46 9.69 -10.36
C TYR A 124 5.74 10.39 -9.92
N VAL A 125 6.24 9.96 -8.77
CA VAL A 125 7.58 10.27 -8.26
C VAL A 125 8.28 8.98 -7.87
N VAL A 126 9.61 8.99 -7.91
CA VAL A 126 10.44 7.85 -7.50
C VAL A 126 11.20 8.26 -6.24
N VAL A 127 10.96 7.52 -5.16
CA VAL A 127 11.69 7.63 -3.90
C VAL A 127 12.17 6.22 -3.54
N PRO A 128 13.39 5.83 -3.90
CA PRO A 128 13.82 4.43 -3.86
C PRO A 128 13.78 3.83 -2.46
N ASN A 129 14.21 4.55 -1.44
CA ASN A 129 14.15 4.07 -0.05
C ASN A 129 12.71 4.14 0.49
N ARG A 130 12.21 3.03 1.06
CA ARG A 130 10.82 2.94 1.50
C ARG A 130 10.49 3.82 2.70
N ARG A 131 11.43 3.99 3.65
CA ARG A 131 11.26 4.91 4.79
C ARG A 131 11.10 6.35 4.29
N ASP A 132 11.98 6.77 3.36
CA ASP A 132 11.93 8.10 2.77
C ASP A 132 10.67 8.30 1.94
N ALA A 133 10.18 7.26 1.27
CA ALA A 133 8.93 7.31 0.52
C ALA A 133 7.71 7.50 1.43
N ILE A 134 7.66 6.81 2.58
CA ILE A 134 6.62 7.03 3.60
C ILE A 134 6.68 8.48 4.09
N LYS A 135 7.87 8.96 4.45
CA LYS A 135 8.08 10.34 4.87
C LYS A 135 7.63 11.33 3.80
N TYR A 136 8.02 11.10 2.54
CA TYR A 136 7.59 11.93 1.41
C TYR A 136 6.07 12.01 1.30
N CYS A 137 5.37 10.87 1.39
CA CYS A 137 3.92 10.85 1.35
C CYS A 137 3.29 11.66 2.49
N MET A 138 3.82 11.53 3.72
CA MET A 138 3.31 12.25 4.89
C MET A 138 3.60 13.75 4.85
N ASP A 139 4.79 14.15 4.41
CA ASP A 139 5.20 15.56 4.32
C ASP A 139 4.47 16.34 3.21
N ASN A 140 4.04 15.65 2.14
CA ASN A 140 3.35 16.25 1.00
C ASN A 140 1.84 15.99 1.00
N ALA A 141 1.30 15.44 2.09
CA ALA A 141 -0.13 15.22 2.24
C ALA A 141 -0.88 16.54 2.41
N GLU A 142 -2.06 16.62 1.81
CA GLU A 142 -3.00 17.73 1.93
C GLU A 142 -4.28 17.28 2.64
N ASP A 143 -5.05 18.23 3.15
CA ASP A 143 -6.32 17.94 3.81
C ASP A 143 -7.29 17.20 2.89
N GLY A 144 -7.83 16.09 3.37
CA GLY A 144 -8.75 15.24 2.61
C GLY A 144 -8.09 14.20 1.71
N ASP A 145 -6.75 14.11 1.68
CA ASP A 145 -6.05 13.05 0.96
C ASP A 145 -6.29 11.67 1.57
N ILE A 146 -6.27 10.65 0.73
CA ILE A 146 -6.10 9.25 1.15
C ILE A 146 -4.77 8.76 0.61
N ILE A 147 -3.90 8.32 1.52
CA ILE A 147 -2.59 7.74 1.21
C ILE A 147 -2.64 6.24 1.47
N VAL A 148 -2.27 5.44 0.48
CA VAL A 148 -2.18 3.98 0.58
C VAL A 148 -0.74 3.53 0.51
N LEU A 149 -0.23 2.92 1.58
CA LEU A 149 1.04 2.21 1.60
C LEU A 149 0.77 0.75 1.20
N ALA A 150 0.99 0.43 -0.07
CA ALA A 150 0.64 -0.86 -0.64
C ALA A 150 1.85 -1.81 -0.71
N GLY A 151 1.57 -3.12 -0.54
CA GLY A 151 2.52 -4.21 -0.74
C GLY A 151 2.89 -4.94 0.53
N LYS A 152 3.28 -4.25 1.59
CA LYS A 152 3.80 -4.84 2.84
C LYS A 152 2.69 -5.35 3.78
N GLY A 153 1.64 -4.58 3.94
CA GLY A 153 0.55 -4.96 4.83
C GLY A 153 1.00 -5.34 6.23
N HIS A 154 0.92 -6.62 6.56
CA HIS A 154 1.30 -7.15 7.88
C HIS A 154 2.80 -7.50 8.01
N GLU A 155 3.57 -7.47 6.91
CA GLU A 155 5.01 -7.77 6.95
C GLU A 155 5.76 -6.72 7.79
N ASP A 156 6.67 -7.20 8.64
CA ASP A 156 7.53 -6.40 9.52
C ASP A 156 9.01 -6.54 9.13
N TYR A 157 9.28 -6.89 7.87
CA TYR A 157 10.64 -7.07 7.35
C TYR A 157 10.76 -6.61 5.91
N GLN A 158 12.02 -6.35 5.52
CA GLN A 158 12.45 -6.19 4.13
C GLN A 158 13.50 -7.24 3.80
N GLU A 159 13.31 -7.97 2.69
CA GLU A 159 14.22 -9.02 2.24
C GLU A 159 15.18 -8.48 1.17
N ILE A 160 16.49 -8.44 1.49
CA ILE A 160 17.57 -8.01 0.59
C ILE A 160 18.65 -9.08 0.58
N LYS A 161 19.01 -9.60 -0.58
CA LYS A 161 20.04 -10.65 -0.79
C LYS A 161 19.84 -11.87 0.12
N GLY A 162 18.58 -12.27 0.31
CA GLY A 162 18.21 -13.42 1.14
C GLY A 162 18.22 -13.16 2.65
N VAL A 163 18.53 -11.95 3.09
CA VAL A 163 18.51 -11.56 4.50
C VAL A 163 17.25 -10.73 4.76
N LYS A 164 16.54 -11.03 5.84
CA LYS A 164 15.40 -10.24 6.31
C LYS A 164 15.88 -9.23 7.35
N TYR A 165 15.66 -7.97 7.05
CA TYR A 165 15.90 -6.85 7.95
C TYR A 165 14.58 -6.40 8.53
N HIS A 166 14.55 -6.09 9.82
CA HIS A 166 13.34 -5.54 10.46
C HIS A 166 12.92 -4.21 9.80
N MET A 167 11.65 -4.14 9.40
CA MET A 167 11.05 -2.96 8.80
C MET A 167 9.53 -3.04 8.91
N ASP A 168 8.94 -2.43 9.95
CA ASP A 168 7.48 -2.28 10.09
C ASP A 168 7.08 -0.84 9.75
N GLU A 169 6.19 -0.67 8.79
CA GLU A 169 5.71 0.64 8.34
C GLU A 169 5.04 1.43 9.47
N ARG A 170 4.43 0.76 10.45
CA ARG A 170 3.80 1.40 11.61
C ARG A 170 4.82 2.05 12.51
N GLU A 171 5.95 1.37 12.74
CA GLU A 171 7.07 1.91 13.52
C GLU A 171 7.70 3.10 12.79
N ILE A 172 7.88 3.00 11.47
CA ILE A 172 8.40 4.09 10.65
C ILE A 172 7.48 5.32 10.73
N ILE A 173 6.17 5.14 10.61
CA ILE A 173 5.19 6.22 10.72
C ILE A 173 5.26 6.85 12.12
N ALA A 174 5.30 6.04 13.19
CA ALA A 174 5.42 6.52 14.56
C ALA A 174 6.71 7.32 14.78
N ASP A 175 7.83 6.87 14.23
CA ASP A 175 9.10 7.57 14.29
C ASP A 175 9.04 8.93 13.60
N ILE A 176 8.46 8.99 12.38
CA ILE A 176 8.27 10.23 11.62
C ILE A 176 7.41 11.21 12.42
N LEU A 177 6.29 10.76 13.00
CA LEU A 177 5.40 11.60 13.81
C LEU A 177 6.09 12.13 15.08
N ASN A 178 7.05 11.39 15.62
CA ASN A 178 7.86 11.81 16.78
C ASN A 178 9.10 12.61 16.41
N GLY A 179 9.27 13.00 15.15
CA GLY A 179 10.41 13.80 14.67
C GLY A 179 11.75 13.05 14.65
N LYS A 180 11.70 11.71 14.63
CA LYS A 180 12.90 10.88 14.46
C LYS A 180 13.16 10.69 12.97
N SER A 181 14.23 11.30 12.47
CA SER A 181 14.73 11.16 11.09
C SER A 181 15.48 9.84 10.89
#